data_076040ab2fd009ebed4b745e0b6f5882
#
_entry.id   076040ab2fd009ebed4b745e0b6f5882
#
_cell.length_a   1.000
_cell.length_b   1.000
_cell.length_c   1.000
_cell.angle_alpha   90.00
_cell.angle_beta   90.00
_cell.angle_gamma   90.00
#
_symmetry.space_group_name_H-M   'P 1'
#
loop_
_entity.id
_entity.type
_entity.pdbx_description
1 polymer ?
#
loop_
_entity_poly.entity_id
_entity_poly.type
_entity_poly.pdbx_seq_one_letter_code
_entity_poly.pdbx_strand_id
1 'polypeptide(L)'
;GITHVIVSRERPYVRTCGTDLPSGGYDCVSTQGYRSFYSGHSSFSFTGAAVLCWQHVRYRLFGGGGAEAGACAAGFAFAAAAAMFRVMGDMHYVSDITVGAIMGTAVGFLVPVLHEQIWRDRDVPGSVKVAIIPTGTGVSVVGAF
;
A
#
# COMPACT_ATOMS: atom_id res chain seq x y z
N GLY A 1 -6.28 -8.00 9.41
CA GLY A 1 -5.52 -9.04 8.71
C GLY A 1 -4.97 -10.08 9.68
N ILE A 2 -4.54 -11.23 9.19
CA ILE A 2 -4.03 -12.38 9.99
C ILE A 2 -2.85 -11.95 10.87
N THR A 3 -1.94 -11.13 10.36
CA THR A 3 -0.78 -10.62 11.12
C THR A 3 -1.17 -9.86 12.38
N HIS A 4 -2.26 -9.10 12.36
CA HIS A 4 -2.75 -8.38 13.55
C HIS A 4 -3.23 -9.33 14.65
N VAL A 5 -3.79 -10.48 14.25
CA VAL A 5 -4.28 -11.49 15.22
C VAL A 5 -3.12 -12.29 15.81
N ILE A 6 -2.16 -12.69 14.97
CA ILE A 6 -1.02 -13.52 15.42
C ILE A 6 -0.06 -12.72 16.30
N VAL A 7 0.29 -11.50 15.91
CA VAL A 7 1.28 -10.70 16.63
C VAL A 7 0.67 -9.97 17.82
N SER A 8 -0.62 -9.59 17.74
CA SER A 8 -1.39 -8.89 18.78
C SER A 8 -0.62 -7.78 19.48
N ARG A 9 0.16 -7.00 18.72
CA ARG A 9 0.98 -5.92 19.26
C ARG A 9 0.11 -4.76 19.69
N GLU A 10 0.31 -4.31 20.92
CA GLU A 10 -0.33 -3.12 21.48
C GLU A 10 0.05 -1.85 20.72
N ARG A 11 -0.90 -0.94 20.54
CA ARG A 11 -0.67 0.40 19.96
C ARG A 11 -0.10 1.35 20.99
N PRO A 12 0.70 2.37 20.59
CA PRO A 12 1.28 3.33 21.52
C PRO A 12 0.25 4.01 22.43
N TYR A 13 -0.90 4.42 21.91
CA TYR A 13 -1.92 5.14 22.68
C TYR A 13 -2.52 4.33 23.84
N VAL A 14 -2.49 2.99 23.77
CA VAL A 14 -3.03 2.13 24.84
C VAL A 14 -2.27 2.34 26.16
N ARG A 15 -1.00 2.76 26.10
CA ARG A 15 -0.18 3.04 27.27
C ARG A 15 -0.66 4.25 28.08
N THR A 16 -1.44 5.12 27.47
CA THR A 16 -2.04 6.30 28.16
C THR A 16 -3.41 5.98 28.73
N CYS A 17 -3.98 4.82 28.40
CA CYS A 17 -5.25 4.39 28.92
C CYS A 17 -5.18 4.13 30.43
N GLY A 18 -6.12 4.70 31.19
CA GLY A 18 -6.15 4.57 32.66
C GLY A 18 -5.17 5.48 33.42
N THR A 19 -4.50 6.40 32.74
CA THR A 19 -3.71 7.49 33.33
C THR A 19 -4.51 8.78 33.30
N ASP A 20 -4.09 9.79 34.09
CA ASP A 20 -4.68 11.14 34.07
C ASP A 20 -4.37 11.92 32.77
N LEU A 21 -3.59 11.34 31.88
CA LEU A 21 -3.28 11.91 30.59
C LEU A 21 -4.49 11.76 29.63
N PRO A 22 -4.81 12.80 28.84
CA PRO A 22 -5.86 12.71 27.86
C PRO A 22 -5.58 11.55 26.89
N SER A 23 -6.50 10.60 26.76
CA SER A 23 -6.38 9.47 25.83
C SER A 23 -6.43 9.87 24.34
N GLY A 24 -6.47 11.15 24.04
CA GLY A 24 -6.58 11.66 22.68
C GLY A 24 -7.89 11.28 21.96
N GLY A 25 -8.91 10.86 22.73
CA GLY A 25 -10.19 10.41 22.19
C GLY A 25 -10.18 8.96 21.68
N TYR A 26 -9.12 8.21 21.94
CA TYR A 26 -9.04 6.80 21.55
C TYR A 26 -9.86 5.89 22.47
N ASP A 27 -10.48 4.88 21.88
CA ASP A 27 -11.24 3.85 22.61
C ASP A 27 -10.28 2.86 23.29
N CYS A 28 -10.13 3.03 24.61
CA CYS A 28 -9.26 2.19 25.44
C CYS A 28 -9.84 0.78 25.73
N VAL A 29 -11.10 0.55 25.38
CA VAL A 29 -11.78 -0.74 25.66
C VAL A 29 -11.76 -1.66 24.45
N SER A 30 -11.55 -1.09 23.27
CA SER A 30 -11.60 -1.79 22.00
C SER A 30 -10.41 -2.73 21.78
N THR A 31 -10.68 -3.91 21.23
CA THR A 31 -9.65 -4.84 20.74
C THR A 31 -8.78 -4.26 19.62
N GLN A 32 -9.14 -3.11 19.06
CA GLN A 32 -8.36 -2.39 18.07
C GLN A 32 -7.01 -1.91 18.63
N GLY A 33 -6.92 -1.70 19.94
CA GLY A 33 -5.69 -1.36 20.65
C GLY A 33 -4.54 -2.36 20.45
N TYR A 34 -4.86 -3.61 20.14
CA TYR A 34 -3.87 -4.69 19.96
C TYR A 34 -3.61 -5.05 18.50
N ARG A 35 -3.84 -4.11 17.57
CA ARG A 35 -3.66 -4.31 16.12
C ARG A 35 -2.62 -3.36 15.53
N SER A 36 -1.47 -3.22 16.22
CA SER A 36 -0.41 -2.31 15.77
C SER A 36 0.42 -2.88 14.63
N PHE A 37 0.86 -4.14 14.72
CA PHE A 37 1.82 -4.70 13.75
C PHE A 37 1.13 -5.46 12.62
N TYR A 38 1.56 -5.22 11.39
CA TYR A 38 2.24 -4.04 10.89
C TYR A 38 1.23 -3.02 10.37
N SER A 39 1.67 -1.77 10.09
CA SER A 39 0.77 -0.70 9.65
C SER A 39 0.21 -0.98 8.25
N GLY A 40 -1.09 -1.29 8.20
CA GLY A 40 -1.80 -1.47 6.93
C GLY A 40 -1.86 -0.18 6.11
N HIS A 41 -1.98 0.99 6.75
CA HIS A 41 -1.96 2.28 6.07
C HIS A 41 -0.62 2.54 5.39
N SER A 42 0.49 2.27 6.08
CA SER A 42 1.83 2.35 5.50
C SER A 42 1.96 1.39 4.31
N SER A 43 1.61 0.14 4.49
CA SER A 43 1.70 -0.86 3.42
C SER A 43 0.90 -0.44 2.19
N PHE A 44 -0.34 0.00 2.38
CA PHE A 44 -1.19 0.43 1.28
C PHE A 44 -0.64 1.67 0.55
N SER A 45 -0.20 2.69 1.29
CA SER A 45 0.36 3.92 0.71
C SER A 45 1.63 3.64 -0.09
N PHE A 46 2.54 2.82 0.46
CA PHE A 46 3.78 2.45 -0.23
C PHE A 46 3.54 1.50 -1.42
N THR A 47 2.52 0.64 -1.36
CA THR A 47 2.09 -0.14 -2.55
C THR A 47 1.64 0.78 -3.66
N GLY A 48 0.79 1.77 -3.36
CA GLY A 48 0.33 2.76 -4.35
C GLY A 48 1.48 3.57 -4.95
N ALA A 49 2.42 4.03 -4.12
CA ALA A 49 3.62 4.75 -4.58
C ALA A 49 4.51 3.90 -5.49
N ALA A 50 4.70 2.62 -5.17
CA ALA A 50 5.50 1.69 -5.96
C ALA A 50 4.84 1.37 -7.30
N VAL A 51 3.52 1.14 -7.32
CA VAL A 51 2.76 0.94 -8.57
C VAL A 51 2.82 2.18 -9.44
N LEU A 52 2.60 3.37 -8.87
CA LEU A 52 2.71 4.65 -9.59
C LEU A 52 4.11 4.80 -10.21
N CYS A 53 5.15 4.57 -9.42
CA CYS A 53 6.52 4.64 -9.91
C CYS A 53 6.79 3.62 -11.03
N TRP A 54 6.33 2.38 -10.89
CA TRP A 54 6.40 1.37 -11.94
C TRP A 54 5.76 1.86 -13.25
N GLN A 55 4.55 2.42 -13.19
CA GLN A 55 3.84 2.94 -14.35
C GLN A 55 4.63 4.04 -15.05
N HIS A 56 5.17 5.00 -14.29
CA HIS A 56 5.97 6.10 -14.84
C HIS A 56 7.27 5.60 -15.48
N VAL A 57 8.00 4.71 -14.84
CA VAL A 57 9.25 4.15 -15.39
C VAL A 57 8.98 3.30 -16.64
N ARG A 58 7.89 2.53 -16.63
CA ARG A 58 7.59 1.57 -17.70
C ARG A 58 6.98 2.22 -18.92
N TYR A 59 6.05 3.15 -18.74
CA TYR A 59 5.26 3.73 -19.83
C TYR A 59 5.65 5.18 -20.17
N ARG A 60 6.56 5.80 -19.42
CA ARG A 60 7.03 7.18 -19.64
C ARG A 60 5.86 8.15 -19.83
N LEU A 61 4.93 8.18 -18.87
CA LEU A 61 3.66 8.90 -18.97
C LEU A 61 3.82 10.42 -19.21
N PHE A 62 4.96 10.99 -18.80
CA PHE A 62 5.31 12.40 -19.01
C PHE A 62 6.38 12.60 -20.10
N GLY A 63 6.58 11.58 -20.97
CA GLY A 63 7.57 11.67 -22.06
C GLY A 63 8.99 11.29 -21.68
N GLY A 64 9.23 10.86 -20.45
CA GLY A 64 10.54 10.42 -19.96
C GLY A 64 11.35 11.50 -19.25
N GLY A 65 12.52 11.12 -18.75
CA GLY A 65 13.44 12.03 -18.08
C GLY A 65 13.11 12.34 -16.63
N GLY A 66 13.45 13.56 -16.18
CA GLY A 66 13.33 13.97 -14.78
C GLY A 66 11.89 14.03 -14.25
N ALA A 67 10.90 14.22 -15.13
CA ALA A 67 9.49 14.27 -14.73
C ALA A 67 8.99 12.92 -14.18
N GLU A 68 9.44 11.81 -14.76
CA GLU A 68 9.10 10.47 -14.27
C GLU A 68 9.72 10.20 -12.89
N ALA A 69 10.99 10.59 -12.73
CA ALA A 69 11.67 10.49 -11.44
C ALA A 69 10.99 11.38 -10.37
N GLY A 70 10.53 12.57 -10.77
CA GLY A 70 9.77 13.48 -9.93
C GLY A 70 8.45 12.87 -9.46
N ALA A 71 7.72 12.22 -10.35
CA ALA A 71 6.47 11.53 -10.00
C ALA A 71 6.71 10.38 -9.01
N CYS A 72 7.74 9.56 -9.23
CA CYS A 72 8.16 8.53 -8.29
C CYS A 72 8.49 9.11 -6.92
N ALA A 73 9.33 10.14 -6.88
CA ALA A 73 9.76 10.77 -5.64
C ALA A 73 8.56 11.37 -4.87
N ALA A 74 7.65 12.05 -5.58
CA ALA A 74 6.44 12.60 -4.99
C ALA A 74 5.55 11.50 -4.39
N GLY A 75 5.31 10.41 -5.12
CA GLY A 75 4.52 9.28 -4.64
C GLY A 75 5.08 8.70 -3.34
N PHE A 76 6.39 8.45 -3.27
CA PHE A 76 7.02 7.93 -2.06
C PHE A 76 7.05 8.96 -0.93
N ALA A 77 7.19 10.26 -1.22
CA ALA A 77 7.11 11.32 -0.21
C ALA A 77 5.71 11.39 0.44
N PHE A 78 4.65 11.30 -0.36
CA PHE A 78 3.27 11.21 0.18
C PHE A 78 3.05 9.95 1.01
N ALA A 79 3.56 8.79 0.57
CA ALA A 79 3.47 7.56 1.33
C ALA A 79 4.20 7.66 2.68
N ALA A 80 5.40 8.27 2.69
CA ALA A 80 6.16 8.51 3.91
C ALA A 80 5.43 9.47 4.86
N ALA A 81 4.86 10.56 4.35
CA ALA A 81 4.06 11.49 5.14
C ALA A 81 2.85 10.78 5.78
N ALA A 82 2.12 9.98 5.01
CA ALA A 82 0.99 9.20 5.52
C ALA A 82 1.42 8.23 6.63
N ALA A 83 2.58 7.57 6.49
CA ALA A 83 3.13 6.70 7.51
C ALA A 83 3.53 7.48 8.78
N MET A 84 4.17 8.65 8.63
CA MET A 84 4.55 9.51 9.77
C MET A 84 3.33 9.99 10.55
N PHE A 85 2.24 10.36 9.88
CA PHE A 85 1.00 10.73 10.58
C PHE A 85 0.44 9.60 11.45
N ARG A 86 0.69 8.34 11.10
CA ARG A 86 0.28 7.20 11.94
C ARG A 86 1.11 7.09 13.23
N VAL A 87 2.39 7.49 13.18
CA VAL A 87 3.25 7.56 14.37
C VAL A 87 2.86 8.76 15.22
N MET A 88 2.69 9.94 14.60
CA MET A 88 2.31 11.18 15.32
C MET A 88 0.94 11.06 16.00
N GLY A 89 0.04 10.25 15.47
CA GLY A 89 -1.26 9.95 16.07
C GLY A 89 -1.23 8.75 17.01
N ASP A 90 -0.09 8.32 17.52
CA ASP A 90 0.07 7.20 18.47
C ASP A 90 -0.62 5.88 18.05
N MET A 91 -0.85 5.72 16.74
CA MET A 91 -1.52 4.53 16.17
C MET A 91 -0.56 3.39 15.91
N HIS A 92 0.70 3.69 15.60
CA HIS A 92 1.72 2.72 15.22
C HIS A 92 3.10 3.14 15.70
N TYR A 93 3.94 2.16 15.99
CA TYR A 93 5.37 2.39 16.22
C TYR A 93 6.11 2.58 14.89
N VAL A 94 7.29 3.21 14.96
CA VAL A 94 8.16 3.37 13.78
C VAL A 94 8.45 2.03 13.11
N SER A 95 8.69 0.97 13.88
CA SER A 95 8.90 -0.40 13.33
C SER A 95 7.71 -0.93 12.55
N ASP A 96 6.47 -0.61 12.95
CA ASP A 96 5.26 -1.08 12.27
C ASP A 96 5.08 -0.41 10.90
N ILE A 97 5.39 0.89 10.83
CA ILE A 97 5.35 1.63 9.56
C ILE A 97 6.49 1.23 8.64
N THR A 98 7.69 0.94 9.18
CA THR A 98 8.84 0.50 8.39
C THR A 98 8.58 -0.85 7.73
N VAL A 99 8.10 -1.84 8.50
CA VAL A 99 7.73 -3.15 7.94
C VAL A 99 6.60 -3.00 6.92
N GLY A 100 5.58 -2.18 7.22
CA GLY A 100 4.50 -1.87 6.28
C GLY A 100 5.02 -1.26 4.97
N ALA A 101 5.97 -0.32 5.05
CA ALA A 101 6.59 0.32 3.90
C ALA A 101 7.36 -0.68 3.03
N ILE A 102 8.18 -1.53 3.64
CA ILE A 102 8.96 -2.56 2.94
C ILE A 102 8.02 -3.53 2.22
N MET A 103 7.03 -4.07 2.92
CA MET A 103 6.07 -5.03 2.36
C MET A 103 5.23 -4.39 1.25
N GLY A 104 4.76 -3.16 1.47
CA GLY A 104 3.98 -2.43 0.48
C GLY A 104 4.77 -2.14 -0.79
N THR A 105 6.01 -1.67 -0.64
CA THR A 105 6.90 -1.40 -1.78
C THR A 105 7.20 -2.69 -2.56
N ALA A 106 7.54 -3.78 -1.86
CA ALA A 106 7.81 -5.06 -2.50
C ALA A 106 6.62 -5.57 -3.31
N VAL A 107 5.42 -5.56 -2.74
CA VAL A 107 4.18 -5.98 -3.43
C VAL A 107 3.88 -5.06 -4.61
N GLY A 108 4.01 -3.73 -4.42
CA GLY A 108 3.71 -2.73 -5.45
C GLY A 108 4.59 -2.82 -6.69
N PHE A 109 5.85 -3.26 -6.56
CA PHE A 109 6.72 -3.54 -7.70
C PHE A 109 6.55 -4.98 -8.22
N LEU A 110 6.46 -5.96 -7.33
CA LEU A 110 6.44 -7.37 -7.72
C LEU A 110 5.19 -7.73 -8.52
N VAL A 111 4.02 -7.26 -8.10
CA VAL A 111 2.75 -7.62 -8.76
C VAL A 111 2.70 -7.16 -10.22
N PRO A 112 3.00 -5.89 -10.57
CA PRO A 112 3.01 -5.47 -11.98
C PRO A 112 4.07 -6.20 -12.80
N VAL A 113 5.27 -6.44 -12.24
CA VAL A 113 6.33 -7.18 -12.94
C VAL A 113 5.90 -8.60 -13.27
N LEU A 114 5.37 -9.33 -12.28
CA LEU A 114 4.90 -10.70 -12.50
C LEU A 114 3.73 -10.74 -13.48
N HIS A 115 2.80 -9.79 -13.36
CA HIS A 115 1.67 -9.70 -14.26
C HIS A 115 2.14 -9.47 -15.70
N GLU A 116 3.07 -8.53 -15.92
CA GLU A 116 3.61 -8.28 -17.27
C GLU A 116 4.33 -9.51 -17.84
N GLN A 117 5.12 -10.22 -17.03
CA GLN A 117 5.80 -11.44 -17.47
C GLN A 117 4.81 -12.54 -17.84
N ILE A 118 3.83 -12.82 -16.98
CA ILE A 118 2.82 -13.86 -17.22
C ILE A 118 2.02 -13.58 -18.49
N TRP A 119 1.68 -12.32 -18.76
CA TRP A 119 0.91 -11.96 -19.95
C TRP A 119 1.76 -11.93 -21.21
N ARG A 120 3.02 -11.53 -21.11
CA ARG A 120 3.94 -11.53 -22.24
C ARG A 120 4.25 -12.94 -22.74
N ASP A 121 4.36 -13.91 -21.85
CA ASP A 121 4.58 -15.31 -22.21
C ASP A 121 3.32 -15.99 -22.79
N ARG A 122 2.16 -15.34 -22.66
CA ARG A 122 0.87 -15.79 -23.21
C ARG A 122 0.52 -15.20 -24.59
N ASP A 123 1.42 -14.45 -25.20
CA ASP A 123 1.26 -13.95 -26.58
C ASP A 123 1.48 -15.10 -27.58
N VAL A 124 0.67 -16.17 -27.44
CA VAL A 124 0.60 -17.26 -28.42
C VAL A 124 -0.27 -16.77 -29.57
N PRO A 125 0.21 -16.86 -30.84
CA PRO A 125 -0.60 -16.53 -31.99
C PRO A 125 -1.93 -17.31 -31.98
N GLY A 126 -3.06 -16.58 -32.03
CA GLY A 126 -4.41 -17.19 -32.00
C GLY A 126 -5.01 -17.34 -30.57
N SER A 127 -4.37 -16.86 -29.54
CA SER A 127 -4.97 -16.85 -28.19
C SER A 127 -6.01 -15.72 -28.04
N VAL A 128 -7.19 -16.06 -27.55
CA VAL A 128 -8.24 -15.09 -27.21
C VAL A 128 -7.76 -14.31 -25.95
N LYS A 129 -7.57 -13.00 -26.09
CA LYS A 129 -7.22 -12.12 -24.96
C LYS A 129 -8.51 -11.59 -24.34
N VAL A 130 -8.76 -11.96 -23.10
CA VAL A 130 -9.90 -11.46 -22.32
C VAL A 130 -9.37 -10.59 -21.19
N ALA A 131 -9.75 -9.32 -21.17
CA ALA A 131 -9.46 -8.40 -20.07
C ALA A 131 -10.75 -8.10 -19.29
N ILE A 132 -10.67 -8.20 -17.97
CA ILE A 132 -11.74 -7.80 -17.07
C ILE A 132 -11.38 -6.43 -16.53
N ILE A 133 -12.16 -5.41 -16.89
CA ILE A 133 -11.91 -4.02 -16.51
C ILE A 133 -13.00 -3.59 -15.51
N PRO A 134 -12.64 -3.26 -14.26
CA PRO A 134 -13.61 -2.68 -13.34
C PRO A 134 -14.03 -1.29 -13.84
N THR A 135 -15.33 -1.06 -13.93
CA THR A 135 -15.93 0.25 -14.21
C THR A 135 -16.58 0.79 -12.95
N GLY A 136 -16.80 2.11 -12.87
CA GLY A 136 -17.36 2.73 -11.67
C GLY A 136 -18.76 2.19 -11.27
N THR A 137 -19.44 1.47 -12.16
CA THR A 137 -20.79 0.90 -11.94
C THR A 137 -20.86 -0.62 -12.16
N GLY A 138 -19.74 -1.27 -12.50
CA GLY A 138 -19.74 -2.71 -12.79
C GLY A 138 -18.39 -3.22 -13.30
N VAL A 139 -18.45 -4.29 -14.07
CA VAL A 139 -17.28 -4.95 -14.66
C VAL A 139 -17.50 -5.07 -16.16
N SER A 140 -16.55 -4.58 -16.96
CA SER A 140 -16.52 -4.79 -18.41
C SER A 140 -15.56 -5.94 -18.76
N VAL A 141 -16.01 -6.81 -19.64
CA VAL A 141 -15.18 -7.87 -20.22
C VAL A 141 -14.88 -7.48 -21.66
N VAL A 142 -13.60 -7.29 -21.98
CA VAL A 142 -13.13 -6.96 -23.34
C VAL A 142 -12.29 -8.10 -23.86
N GLY A 143 -12.64 -8.63 -25.01
CA GLY A 143 -11.89 -9.69 -25.70
C GLY A 143 -11.35 -9.20 -27.04
N ALA A 144 -10.12 -9.58 -27.38
CA ALA A 144 -9.54 -9.49 -28.71
C ALA A 144 -9.20 -10.90 -29.20
N PHE A 145 -9.57 -11.23 -30.45
CA PHE A 145 -9.31 -12.53 -31.10
C PHE A 145 -8.68 -12.32 -32.47
#